data_759ce889b0e77a40f4c0961228696c38
#
_entry.id   759ce889b0e77a40f4c0961228696c38
#
_cell.length_a   1.000
_cell.length_b   1.000
_cell.length_c   1.000
_cell.angle_alpha   90.00
_cell.angle_beta   90.00
_cell.angle_gamma   90.00
#
_symmetry.space_group_name_H-M   'P 1'
#
loop_
_entity.id
_entity.type
_entity.pdbx_description
1 polymer ?
#
loop_
_entity_poly.entity_id
_entity_poly.type
_entity_poly.pdbx_seq_one_letter_code
_entity_poly.pdbx_strand_id
1 'polypeptide(L)'
;MGVKGGRTRQKKLAKKLRLIRESLGFSQGQLVEKLGFKRLSRGNISMYELGEREPPIYVLIKYAEAANICLDILLNDKYDLPAELPTKKTFSPH
;
A
#
# COMPACT_ATOMS: atom_id res chain seq x y z
N MET A 1 27.34 -5.21 -4.18
CA MET A 1 26.95 -5.26 -4.16
C MET A 1 26.25 -4.88 -4.12
N GLY A 2 26.08 -4.54 -4.17
CA GLY A 2 25.56 -4.45 -4.09
C GLY A 2 24.93 -3.93 -4.12
N VAL A 3 24.97 -3.54 -4.36
CA VAL A 3 24.27 -3.06 -4.35
C VAL A 3 23.34 -3.18 -4.67
N LYS A 4 23.18 -3.22 -5.19
CA LYS A 4 22.17 -3.55 -5.35
C LYS A 4 21.77 -4.00 -4.33
N GLY A 5 22.41 -4.40 -4.02
CA GLY A 5 21.95 -4.82 -2.88
C GLY A 5 21.64 -3.83 -1.96
N GLY A 6 22.16 -2.82 -2.04
CA GLY A 6 21.92 -1.90 -1.12
C GLY A 6 20.56 -1.49 -0.99
N ARG A 7 19.88 -1.54 -2.04
CA ARG A 7 18.63 -1.16 -1.94
C ARG A 7 17.87 -2.29 -1.65
N THR A 8 17.55 -2.56 -0.52
CA THR A 8 16.78 -3.63 -0.20
C THR A 8 15.39 -3.38 -0.51
N ARG A 9 14.80 -4.11 -1.40
CA ARG A 9 13.45 -3.95 -1.65
C ARG A 9 12.73 -4.59 -0.55
N GLN A 10 11.61 -4.06 -0.12
CA GLN A 10 10.75 -4.65 0.85
C GLN A 10 10.05 -5.80 0.17
N LYS A 11 10.42 -7.02 0.50
CA LYS A 11 9.89 -8.17 -0.18
C LYS A 11 8.43 -8.36 0.00
N LYS A 12 7.88 -7.89 1.10
CA LYS A 12 6.48 -8.07 1.39
C LYS A 12 5.62 -6.93 0.95
N LEU A 13 6.22 -5.85 0.49
CA LEU A 13 5.46 -4.63 0.22
C LEU A 13 4.39 -4.84 -0.84
N ALA A 14 4.74 -5.46 -1.96
CA ALA A 14 3.79 -5.64 -3.04
C ALA A 14 2.57 -6.41 -2.56
N LYS A 15 2.79 -7.46 -1.78
CA LYS A 15 1.70 -8.25 -1.27
C LYS A 15 0.87 -7.47 -0.27
N LYS A 16 1.50 -6.66 0.57
CA LYS A 16 0.78 -5.83 1.52
C LYS A 16 -0.13 -4.85 0.80
N LEU A 17 0.36 -4.23 -0.26
CA LEU A 17 -0.45 -3.26 -1.00
C LEU A 17 -1.68 -3.91 -1.60
N ARG A 18 -1.52 -5.11 -2.14
CA ARG A 18 -2.66 -5.81 -2.69
C ARG A 18 -3.65 -6.20 -1.61
N LEU A 19 -3.15 -6.69 -0.47
CA LEU A 19 -4.03 -7.09 0.62
C LEU A 19 -4.80 -5.90 1.17
N ILE A 20 -4.17 -4.73 1.22
CA ILE A 20 -4.87 -3.53 1.66
C ILE A 20 -6.01 -3.23 0.71
N ARG A 21 -5.75 -3.24 -0.59
CA ARG A 21 -6.80 -2.95 -1.55
C ARG A 21 -7.95 -3.94 -1.43
N GLU A 22 -7.60 -5.22 -1.35
CA GLU A 22 -8.62 -6.25 -1.26
C GLU A 22 -9.41 -6.15 0.05
N SER A 23 -8.73 -5.84 1.14
CA SER A 23 -9.40 -5.68 2.43
C SER A 23 -10.36 -4.50 2.43
N LEU A 24 -10.04 -3.46 1.67
CA LEU A 24 -10.93 -2.31 1.58
C LEU A 24 -12.06 -2.53 0.58
N GLY A 25 -12.01 -3.61 -0.16
CA GLY A 25 -13.06 -3.94 -1.12
C GLY A 25 -12.99 -3.16 -2.40
N PHE A 26 -11.80 -2.66 -2.76
CA PHE A 26 -11.66 -1.83 -3.95
C PHE A 26 -11.06 -2.59 -5.11
N SER A 27 -11.55 -2.27 -6.30
CA SER A 27 -10.82 -2.65 -7.51
C SER A 27 -9.60 -1.74 -7.63
N GLN A 28 -8.72 -2.05 -8.55
CA GLN A 28 -7.56 -1.19 -8.77
C GLN A 28 -7.98 0.23 -9.17
N GLY A 29 -8.99 0.32 -10.02
CA GLY A 29 -9.48 1.65 -10.42
C GLY A 29 -10.10 2.43 -9.27
N GLN A 30 -10.84 1.73 -8.40
CA GLN A 30 -11.43 2.38 -7.25
C GLN A 30 -10.36 2.86 -6.29
N LEU A 31 -9.28 2.11 -6.15
CA LEU A 31 -8.20 2.54 -5.29
C LEU A 31 -7.53 3.79 -5.85
N VAL A 32 -7.36 3.87 -7.16
CA VAL A 32 -6.81 5.07 -7.77
C VAL A 32 -7.61 6.29 -7.34
N GLU A 33 -8.92 6.16 -7.40
CA GLU A 33 -9.78 7.28 -7.01
C GLU A 33 -9.66 7.60 -5.54
N LYS A 34 -9.56 6.57 -4.73
CA LYS A 34 -9.43 6.76 -3.30
C LYS A 34 -8.13 7.47 -2.94
N LEU A 35 -7.04 7.12 -3.60
CA LEU A 35 -5.76 7.72 -3.30
C LEU A 35 -5.65 9.15 -3.81
N GLY A 36 -6.38 9.49 -4.86
CA GLY A 36 -6.57 10.88 -5.24
C GLY A 36 -5.45 11.56 -6.00
N PHE A 37 -4.51 10.82 -6.55
CA PHE A 37 -3.43 11.45 -7.32
C PHE A 37 -3.78 11.48 -8.80
N LYS A 38 -3.70 12.64 -9.41
CA LYS A 38 -4.05 12.78 -10.80
C LYS A 38 -3.27 11.93 -11.76
N ARG A 39 -2.02 11.68 -11.46
CA ARG A 39 -1.19 10.94 -12.39
C ARG A 39 -1.11 9.46 -12.11
N LEU A 40 -1.82 9.01 -11.10
CA LEU A 40 -1.79 7.61 -10.76
C LEU A 40 -2.84 6.88 -11.59
N SER A 41 -2.51 5.73 -12.12
CA SER A 41 -3.42 4.95 -12.93
C SER A 41 -3.57 3.54 -12.40
N ARG A 42 -4.54 2.81 -12.92
CA ARG A 42 -4.70 1.41 -12.57
C ARG A 42 -3.44 0.61 -12.91
N GLY A 43 -2.80 0.97 -14.01
CA GLY A 43 -1.57 0.28 -14.39
C GLY A 43 -0.48 0.45 -13.36
N ASN A 44 -0.42 1.63 -12.74
CA ASN A 44 0.55 1.85 -11.68
C ASN A 44 0.24 0.95 -10.49
N ILE A 45 -1.02 0.86 -10.10
CA ILE A 45 -1.41 -0.01 -8.99
C ILE A 45 -1.04 -1.45 -9.30
N SER A 46 -1.30 -1.88 -10.52
CA SER A 46 -0.97 -3.22 -10.92
C SER A 46 0.53 -3.50 -10.79
N MET A 47 1.35 -2.57 -11.26
CA MET A 47 2.79 -2.75 -11.18
C MET A 47 3.28 -2.77 -9.74
N TYR A 48 2.67 -1.97 -8.88
CA TYR A 48 3.04 -1.97 -7.47
C TYR A 48 2.70 -3.33 -6.84
N GLU A 49 1.54 -3.87 -7.18
CA GLU A 49 1.10 -5.15 -6.59
C GLU A 49 1.87 -6.34 -7.13
N LEU A 50 2.43 -6.19 -8.32
CA LEU A 50 3.26 -7.25 -8.88
C LEU A 50 4.72 -7.13 -8.45
N GLY A 51 5.05 -6.06 -7.78
CA GLY A 51 6.43 -5.84 -7.37
C GLY A 51 7.32 -5.35 -8.49
N GLU A 52 6.74 -4.93 -9.60
CA GLU A 52 7.51 -4.47 -10.74
C GLU A 52 7.93 -3.03 -10.61
N ARG A 53 7.27 -2.28 -9.77
CA ARG A 53 7.61 -0.89 -9.54
C ARG A 53 7.33 -0.56 -8.09
N GLU A 54 8.23 0.21 -7.49
CA GLU A 54 8.04 0.60 -6.11
C GLU A 54 7.30 1.91 -6.05
N PRO A 55 6.26 2.04 -5.25
CA PRO A 55 5.54 3.31 -5.17
C PRO A 55 6.39 4.39 -4.54
N PRO A 56 6.24 5.63 -4.97
CA PRO A 56 6.89 6.73 -4.26
C PRO A 56 6.34 6.84 -2.84
N ILE A 57 7.11 7.48 -1.98
CA ILE A 57 6.72 7.56 -0.57
C ILE A 57 5.36 8.22 -0.37
N TYR A 58 5.05 9.25 -1.15
CA TYR A 58 3.78 9.94 -0.96
C TYR A 58 2.59 9.05 -1.32
N VAL A 59 2.78 8.08 -2.21
CA VAL A 59 1.74 7.12 -2.50
C VAL A 59 1.60 6.13 -1.34
N LEU A 60 2.72 5.70 -0.78
CA LEU A 60 2.69 4.78 0.36
C LEU A 60 2.01 5.41 1.57
N ILE A 61 2.23 6.68 1.79
CA ILE A 61 1.56 7.38 2.87
C ILE A 61 0.05 7.32 2.69
N LYS A 62 -0.42 7.49 1.47
CA LYS A 62 -1.86 7.43 1.22
C LYS A 62 -2.42 6.02 1.40
N TYR A 63 -1.66 5.02 1.04
CA TYR A 63 -2.06 3.64 1.33
C TYR A 63 -2.19 3.44 2.84
N ALA A 64 -1.21 3.90 3.59
CA ALA A 64 -1.24 3.72 5.03
C ALA A 64 -2.42 4.46 5.64
N GLU A 65 -2.72 5.65 5.14
CA GLU A 65 -3.87 6.41 5.61
C GLU A 65 -5.16 5.68 5.29
N ALA A 66 -5.28 5.16 4.08
CA ALA A 66 -6.50 4.46 3.70
C ALA A 66 -6.72 3.22 4.55
N ALA A 67 -5.65 2.54 4.93
CA ALA A 67 -5.74 1.36 5.76
C ALA A 67 -5.73 1.68 7.26
N ASN A 68 -5.45 2.94 7.58
CA ASN A 68 -5.39 3.41 8.97
C ASN A 68 -4.32 2.64 9.76
N ILE A 69 -3.16 2.50 9.15
CA ILE A 69 -2.02 1.84 9.79
C ILE A 69 -0.81 2.76 9.72
N CYS A 70 0.19 2.48 10.50
CA CYS A 70 1.44 3.22 10.44
C CYS A 70 2.19 2.87 9.17
N LEU A 71 2.87 3.83 8.62
CA LEU A 71 3.67 3.61 7.43
C LEU A 71 4.72 2.53 7.65
N ASP A 72 5.26 2.42 8.86
CA ASP A 72 6.22 1.38 9.17
C ASP A 72 5.71 -0.01 8.88
N ILE A 73 4.45 -0.25 9.05
CA ILE A 73 3.86 -1.55 8.77
C ILE A 73 4.06 -1.91 7.30
N LEU A 74 4.01 -0.91 6.45
CA LEU A 74 4.22 -1.15 5.03
C LEU A 74 5.69 -1.33 4.71
N LEU A 75 6.54 -0.51 5.29
CA LEU A 75 7.91 -0.43 4.86
C LEU A 75 8.84 -1.45 5.49
N ASN A 76 8.46 -2.01 6.61
CA ASN A 76 9.35 -2.91 7.31
C ASN A 76 8.87 -4.35 7.19
N ASP A 77 9.69 -5.19 6.58
CA ASP A 77 9.33 -6.58 6.38
C ASP A 77 9.19 -7.38 7.67
N LYS A 78 9.66 -6.82 8.78
CA LYS A 78 9.46 -7.48 10.04
C LYS A 78 8.02 -7.47 10.46
N TYR A 79 7.22 -6.55 9.98
CA TYR A 79 5.83 -6.43 10.39
C TYR A 79 4.94 -6.96 9.30
N ASP A 80 3.86 -7.61 9.71
CA ASP A 80 2.82 -8.02 8.76
C ASP A 80 1.62 -7.13 8.96
N LEU A 81 0.74 -7.10 7.98
CA LEU A 81 -0.51 -6.38 8.15
C LEU A 81 -1.33 -7.06 9.24
N PRO A 82 -2.09 -6.29 10.00
CA PRO A 82 -3.02 -6.89 10.96
C PRO A 82 -4.06 -7.72 10.22
N ALA A 83 -4.58 -8.73 10.88
CA ALA A 83 -5.56 -9.61 10.29
C ALA A 83 -6.76 -8.83 9.79
N GLU A 84 -7.14 -7.81 10.52
CA GLU A 84 -8.19 -6.92 10.06
C GLU A 84 -7.65 -5.53 10.09
N LEU A 85 -7.85 -4.76 9.05
CA LEU A 85 -7.36 -3.40 9.03
C LEU A 85 -8.21 -2.50 9.91
N PRO A 86 -7.58 -1.64 10.70
CA PRO A 86 -8.34 -0.72 11.55
C PRO A 86 -8.80 0.48 10.73
N THR A 87 -9.72 0.23 9.82
CA THR A 87 -10.16 1.27 8.92
C THR A 87 -11.06 2.25 9.63
N LYS A 88 -11.21 3.42 9.03
CA LYS A 88 -11.97 4.42 9.63
C LYS A 88 -13.38 4.16 9.82
N LYS A 89 -13.96 3.34 9.05
CA LYS A 89 -15.34 3.14 9.20
C LYS A 89 -15.65 2.51 10.49
N THR A 90 -14.73 1.94 11.17
CA THR A 90 -15.04 1.35 12.42
C THR A 90 -15.18 2.38 13.48
N PHE A 91 -14.81 3.62 13.23
CA PHE A 91 -14.91 4.56 14.20
C PHE A 91 -16.01 5.34 14.05
N SER A 92 -16.53 5.46 13.36
CA SER A 92 -17.57 6.26 13.25
C SER A 92 -17.64 7.17 14.15
N PRO A 93 -17.59 7.78 14.53
CA PRO A 93 -17.83 8.56 15.34
C PRO A 93 -18.37 9.49 15.36
N HIS A 94 -18.14 9.78 15.14
CA HIS A 94 -18.61 10.57 15.24
C HIS A 94 -18.83 10.89 14.77
#